data_6c5c86caacaf62018492caac896de8cb
#
_entry.id   6c5c86caacaf62018492caac896de8cb
#
_cell.length_a   1.000
_cell.length_b   1.000
_cell.length_c   1.000
_cell.angle_alpha   90.00
_cell.angle_beta   90.00
_cell.angle_gamma   90.00
#
_symmetry.space_group_name_H-M   'P 1'
#
loop_
_entity.id
_entity.type
_entity.pdbx_description
1 polymer ?
#
loop_
_entity_poly.entity_id
_entity_poly.type
_entity_poly.pdbx_seq_one_letter_code
_entity_poly.pdbx_strand_id
1 'polypeptide(L)'
;MRSRGSDLAIPASWTRSGASPSRREERDLDLYRQTLVEASIEEIGRIYIGWGAGTRSWVQIAANQAKPILEVTRVFQEEAFPGYTAFIGDLSMIETLPAGWLTALRAARGVYLLTCPRTREQYVGSAYGEDGFFGRWTGYARDGHGGNVGLKSRDPSDYQVSILEVCGSTMTSDEIFRSEQLWKAKLQSREMGLNRN
;
A
#
# COMPACT_ATOMS: atom_id res chain seq x y z
N MET A 1 17.16 -9.40 40.06
CA MET A 1 16.40 -10.52 39.52
C MET A 1 16.59 -10.46 37.99
N ARG A 2 17.50 -11.30 37.46
CA ARG A 2 17.83 -11.26 36.01
C ARG A 2 16.82 -12.16 35.30
N SER A 3 15.92 -11.57 34.50
CA SER A 3 15.06 -12.33 33.61
C SER A 3 15.92 -12.89 32.48
N ARG A 4 15.96 -14.20 32.35
CA ARG A 4 16.53 -14.89 31.21
C ARG A 4 15.66 -14.53 30.01
N GLY A 5 16.23 -13.80 29.03
CA GLY A 5 15.64 -13.65 27.73
C GLY A 5 15.55 -15.03 27.08
N SER A 6 14.34 -15.52 26.87
CA SER A 6 14.13 -16.66 25.99
C SER A 6 14.45 -16.21 24.58
N ASP A 7 15.48 -16.84 23.98
CA ASP A 7 15.76 -16.73 22.54
C ASP A 7 14.56 -17.29 21.77
N LEU A 8 13.61 -16.42 21.47
CA LEU A 8 12.53 -16.72 20.52
C LEU A 8 13.12 -16.66 19.10
N ALA A 9 13.76 -17.74 18.73
CA ALA A 9 14.09 -17.98 17.32
C ALA A 9 12.77 -18.23 16.58
N ILE A 10 12.36 -17.32 15.72
CA ILE A 10 11.27 -17.52 14.78
C ILE A 10 11.81 -18.53 13.74
N PRO A 11 11.35 -19.76 13.69
CA PRO A 11 11.79 -20.72 12.69
C PRO A 11 11.10 -20.43 11.36
N ALA A 12 11.64 -19.51 10.57
CA ALA A 12 11.34 -19.48 9.15
C ALA A 12 12.20 -20.54 8.47
N SER A 13 11.62 -21.71 8.16
CA SER A 13 12.31 -22.71 7.36
C SER A 13 12.22 -22.30 5.89
N TRP A 14 13.28 -21.72 5.37
CA TRP A 14 13.46 -21.47 3.96
C TRP A 14 14.09 -22.70 3.31
N THR A 15 13.36 -23.41 2.47
CA THR A 15 13.91 -24.51 1.68
C THR A 15 14.09 -24.08 0.24
N ARG A 16 15.30 -24.23 -0.27
CA ARG A 16 15.61 -24.05 -1.68
C ARG A 16 15.03 -25.23 -2.47
N SER A 17 14.04 -24.98 -3.34
CA SER A 17 13.50 -25.99 -4.23
C SER A 17 14.39 -26.08 -5.47
N GLY A 18 15.17 -27.17 -5.61
CA GLY A 18 15.93 -27.46 -6.81
C GLY A 18 15.02 -27.97 -7.91
N ALA A 19 14.80 -27.16 -8.96
CA ALA A 19 14.26 -27.63 -10.23
C ALA A 19 15.40 -27.90 -11.21
N SER A 20 15.35 -29.04 -11.91
CA SER A 20 16.34 -29.41 -12.95
C SER A 20 16.34 -28.40 -14.11
N PRO A 21 17.50 -28.06 -14.67
CA PRO A 21 17.62 -27.03 -15.68
C PRO A 21 17.24 -27.55 -17.07
N SER A 22 16.25 -26.98 -17.70
CA SER A 22 16.08 -26.99 -19.15
C SER A 22 16.42 -25.61 -19.71
N ARG A 23 17.57 -25.55 -20.36
CA ARG A 23 18.08 -24.51 -21.25
C ARG A 23 17.26 -23.23 -21.43
N ARG A 24 17.70 -22.17 -20.77
CA ARG A 24 17.94 -20.79 -21.23
C ARG A 24 18.61 -20.06 -20.08
N GLU A 25 19.54 -19.17 -20.37
CA GLU A 25 20.21 -18.28 -19.42
C GLU A 25 19.18 -17.40 -18.70
N GLU A 26 18.42 -18.00 -17.80
CA GLU A 26 17.61 -17.29 -16.81
C GLU A 26 18.52 -17.04 -15.62
N ARG A 27 18.66 -15.78 -15.24
CA ARG A 27 19.30 -15.36 -14.00
C ARG A 27 18.81 -16.29 -12.90
N ASP A 28 19.72 -16.83 -12.12
CA ASP A 28 19.44 -17.68 -10.96
C ASP A 28 18.54 -16.92 -9.99
N LEU A 29 17.24 -17.07 -10.15
CA LEU A 29 16.26 -16.52 -9.22
C LEU A 29 16.06 -17.54 -8.10
N ASP A 30 16.44 -17.16 -6.90
CA ASP A 30 16.19 -17.98 -5.72
C ASP A 30 14.67 -18.02 -5.47
N LEU A 31 14.08 -19.19 -5.65
CA LEU A 31 12.67 -19.43 -5.32
C LEU A 31 12.55 -19.86 -3.86
N TYR A 32 11.80 -19.11 -3.08
CA TYR A 32 11.55 -19.40 -1.67
C TYR A 32 10.12 -19.91 -1.48
N ARG A 33 9.98 -21.02 -0.78
CA ARG A 33 8.68 -21.47 -0.28
C ARG A 33 8.46 -20.88 1.11
N GLN A 34 7.39 -20.11 1.29
CA GLN A 34 6.97 -19.62 2.59
C GLN A 34 5.97 -20.61 3.20
N THR A 35 6.22 -21.00 4.44
CA THR A 35 5.27 -21.78 5.22
C THR A 35 4.91 -21.00 6.46
N LEU A 36 3.62 -20.80 6.70
CA LEU A 36 3.14 -20.21 7.94
C LEU A 36 3.46 -21.16 9.09
N VAL A 37 4.15 -20.66 10.11
CA VAL A 37 4.47 -21.40 11.32
C VAL A 37 3.53 -20.92 12.42
N GLU A 38 2.79 -21.82 13.05
CA GLU A 38 1.85 -21.49 14.13
C GLU A 38 2.55 -21.05 15.42
N ALA A 39 3.85 -21.41 15.58
CA ALA A 39 4.66 -20.89 16.67
C ALA A 39 4.72 -19.37 16.61
N SER A 40 4.48 -18.72 17.73
CA SER A 40 4.49 -17.25 17.86
C SER A 40 3.30 -16.53 17.23
N ILE A 41 2.17 -17.21 17.01
CA ILE A 41 0.95 -16.56 16.50
C ILE A 41 0.45 -15.46 17.46
N GLU A 42 0.70 -15.61 18.77
CA GLU A 42 0.33 -14.62 19.79
C GLU A 42 1.18 -13.34 19.73
N GLU A 43 2.36 -13.42 19.12
CA GLU A 43 3.29 -12.31 19.00
C GLU A 43 3.13 -11.53 17.70
N ILE A 44 2.31 -12.02 16.75
CA ILE A 44 2.07 -11.34 15.47
C ILE A 44 1.52 -9.93 15.73
N GLY A 45 2.19 -8.94 15.16
CA GLY A 45 1.82 -7.52 15.30
C GLY A 45 2.07 -6.93 16.69
N ARG A 46 2.80 -7.64 17.56
CA ARG A 46 3.12 -7.21 18.92
C ARG A 46 4.60 -6.98 19.15
N ILE A 47 5.46 -7.56 18.32
CA ILE A 47 6.92 -7.46 18.45
C ILE A 47 7.45 -6.48 17.41
N TYR A 48 8.10 -5.44 17.88
CA TYR A 48 8.82 -4.48 17.05
C TYR A 48 10.32 -4.77 17.12
N ILE A 49 10.94 -5.00 15.97
CA ILE A 49 12.37 -5.31 15.86
C ILE A 49 13.13 -4.21 15.13
N GLY A 50 14.35 -3.95 15.55
CA GLY A 50 15.26 -3.05 14.86
C GLY A 50 15.76 -3.69 13.57
N TRP A 51 15.28 -3.23 12.40
CA TRP A 51 15.68 -3.79 11.10
C TRP A 51 17.15 -3.49 10.75
N GLY A 52 17.69 -2.39 11.24
CA GLY A 52 19.06 -1.93 10.93
C GLY A 52 19.13 -1.06 9.68
N ALA A 53 20.34 -0.69 9.28
CA ALA A 53 20.58 0.23 8.18
C ALA A 53 20.42 -0.36 6.76
N GLY A 54 20.09 -1.65 6.64
CA GLY A 54 19.96 -2.35 5.37
C GLY A 54 18.65 -1.99 4.65
N THR A 55 18.65 -0.92 3.88
CA THR A 55 17.47 -0.43 3.15
C THR A 55 17.19 -1.15 1.83
N ARG A 56 18.15 -1.94 1.33
CA ARG A 56 18.04 -2.59 0.01
C ARG A 56 17.43 -3.98 0.03
N SER A 57 17.40 -4.65 1.18
CA SER A 57 16.90 -6.01 1.31
C SER A 57 15.78 -6.04 2.34
N TRP A 58 14.57 -6.28 1.88
CA TRP A 58 13.40 -6.47 2.74
C TRP A 58 13.38 -7.86 3.38
N VAL A 59 14.24 -8.78 2.92
CA VAL A 59 14.43 -10.11 3.51
C VAL A 59 15.85 -10.22 4.05
N GLN A 60 15.98 -10.69 5.29
CA GLN A 60 17.25 -10.92 5.95
C GLN A 60 17.28 -12.31 6.57
N ILE A 61 18.45 -12.97 6.53
CA ILE A 61 18.65 -14.29 7.15
C ILE A 61 18.83 -14.06 8.65
N ALA A 62 17.88 -14.54 9.46
CA ALA A 62 17.89 -14.34 10.91
C ALA A 62 19.14 -14.91 11.60
N ALA A 63 19.69 -16.02 11.10
CA ALA A 63 20.89 -16.62 11.64
C ALA A 63 22.16 -15.76 11.49
N ASN A 64 22.18 -14.82 10.54
CA ASN A 64 23.36 -13.99 10.27
C ASN A 64 23.44 -12.74 11.16
N GLN A 65 22.33 -12.33 11.77
CA GLN A 65 22.25 -11.14 12.59
C GLN A 65 21.23 -11.27 13.71
N ALA A 66 21.66 -11.10 14.93
CA ALA A 66 20.73 -10.86 16.03
C ALA A 66 20.02 -9.51 15.84
N LYS A 67 18.70 -9.51 15.88
CA LYS A 67 17.89 -8.31 15.81
C LYS A 67 17.43 -7.88 17.20
N PRO A 68 17.66 -6.63 17.59
CA PRO A 68 17.14 -6.15 18.85
C PRO A 68 15.61 -6.08 18.80
N ILE A 69 14.95 -6.62 19.81
CA ILE A 69 13.55 -6.37 20.05
C ILE A 69 13.46 -4.99 20.68
N LEU A 70 12.82 -4.06 20.01
CA LEU A 70 12.67 -2.68 20.47
C LEU A 70 11.52 -2.55 21.44
N GLU A 71 10.42 -3.25 21.15
CA GLU A 71 9.20 -3.21 21.95
C GLU A 71 8.40 -4.51 21.79
N VAL A 72 7.71 -4.89 22.86
CA VAL A 72 6.68 -5.95 22.84
C VAL A 72 5.42 -5.36 23.45
N THR A 73 4.39 -5.17 22.65
CA THR A 73 3.11 -4.65 23.11
C THR A 73 2.23 -5.75 23.71
N ARG A 74 1.36 -5.41 24.68
CA ARG A 74 0.43 -6.37 25.29
C ARG A 74 -0.69 -6.78 24.36
N VAL A 75 -1.07 -5.89 23.44
CA VAL A 75 -2.13 -6.09 22.46
C VAL A 75 -1.60 -5.73 21.07
N PHE A 76 -2.19 -6.32 20.05
CA PHE A 76 -1.94 -5.94 18.66
C PHE A 76 -2.19 -4.44 18.50
N GLN A 77 -1.21 -3.72 17.99
CA GLN A 77 -1.34 -2.32 17.63
C GLN A 77 -1.30 -2.21 16.11
N GLU A 78 -2.44 -1.88 15.55
CA GLU A 78 -2.50 -1.52 14.15
C GLU A 78 -1.80 -0.16 13.94
N GLU A 79 -1.10 -0.02 12.83
CA GLU A 79 -0.49 1.25 12.45
C GLU A 79 -1.56 2.35 12.38
N ALA A 80 -1.33 3.46 13.07
CA ALA A 80 -2.27 4.57 13.06
C ALA A 80 -2.38 5.18 11.66
N PHE A 81 -3.60 5.55 11.27
CA PHE A 81 -3.82 6.26 10.00
C PHE A 81 -3.03 7.58 9.99
N PRO A 82 -2.20 7.84 8.97
CA PRO A 82 -1.33 9.01 8.94
C PRO A 82 -2.07 10.34 8.78
N GLY A 83 -3.38 10.28 8.60
CA GLY A 83 -4.21 11.41 8.21
C GLY A 83 -4.29 11.58 6.69
N TYR A 84 -5.37 12.19 6.25
CA TYR A 84 -5.70 12.29 4.82
C TYR A 84 -4.66 13.05 4.01
N THR A 85 -4.11 14.14 4.55
CA THR A 85 -3.12 14.98 3.86
C THR A 85 -1.75 14.33 3.74
N ALA A 86 -1.43 13.40 4.63
CA ALA A 86 -0.17 12.66 4.61
C ALA A 86 -0.30 11.29 3.94
N PHE A 87 -1.53 10.86 3.62
CA PHE A 87 -1.78 9.56 3.02
C PHE A 87 -1.19 9.47 1.61
N ILE A 88 -0.32 8.48 1.42
CA ILE A 88 0.21 8.04 0.13
C ILE A 88 0.19 6.51 0.15
N GLY A 89 -0.34 5.89 -0.88
CA GLY A 89 -0.40 4.44 -0.99
C GLY A 89 -0.34 3.97 -2.44
N ASP A 90 -0.10 2.69 -2.64
CA ASP A 90 -0.14 2.07 -3.96
C ASP A 90 -1.54 1.52 -4.26
N LEU A 91 -2.05 1.80 -5.44
CA LEU A 91 -3.41 1.42 -5.83
C LEU A 91 -3.64 -0.11 -5.73
N SER A 92 -2.64 -0.90 -6.10
CA SER A 92 -2.69 -2.36 -6.01
C SER A 92 -2.76 -2.90 -4.57
N MET A 93 -2.33 -2.11 -3.58
CA MET A 93 -2.28 -2.49 -2.16
C MET A 93 -3.47 -1.96 -1.34
N ILE A 94 -4.39 -1.23 -1.97
CA ILE A 94 -5.48 -0.55 -1.26
C ILE A 94 -6.34 -1.51 -0.43
N GLU A 95 -6.61 -2.72 -0.92
CA GLU A 95 -7.44 -3.70 -0.21
C GLU A 95 -6.71 -4.37 0.97
N THR A 96 -5.38 -4.24 1.05
CA THR A 96 -4.53 -4.84 2.10
C THR A 96 -4.14 -3.86 3.21
N LEU A 97 -4.59 -2.62 3.14
CA LEU A 97 -4.32 -1.61 4.15
C LEU A 97 -4.91 -2.00 5.52
N PRO A 98 -4.35 -1.50 6.62
CA PRO A 98 -4.88 -1.68 7.96
C PRO A 98 -6.39 -1.36 8.06
N ALA A 99 -7.13 -2.09 8.89
CA ALA A 99 -8.60 -1.94 8.99
C ALA A 99 -9.03 -0.54 9.41
N GLY A 100 -8.26 0.10 10.31
CA GLY A 100 -8.47 1.49 10.70
C GLY A 100 -8.31 2.47 9.54
N TRP A 101 -7.34 2.22 8.66
CA TRP A 101 -7.13 3.03 7.45
C TRP A 101 -8.27 2.86 6.46
N LEU A 102 -8.72 1.61 6.24
CA LEU A 102 -9.86 1.32 5.36
C LEU A 102 -11.12 2.02 5.86
N THR A 103 -11.35 2.02 7.18
CA THR A 103 -12.49 2.72 7.78
C THR A 103 -12.42 4.22 7.52
N ALA A 104 -11.25 4.85 7.72
CA ALA A 104 -11.06 6.26 7.43
C ALA A 104 -11.29 6.59 5.96
N LEU A 105 -10.71 5.80 5.04
CA LEU A 105 -10.84 6.01 3.60
C LEU A 105 -12.26 5.80 3.07
N ARG A 106 -13.04 4.92 3.69
CA ARG A 106 -14.47 4.74 3.38
C ARG A 106 -15.34 5.91 3.84
N ALA A 107 -15.00 6.45 5.00
CA ALA A 107 -15.77 7.55 5.59
C ALA A 107 -15.55 8.91 4.90
N ALA A 108 -14.49 9.06 4.13
CA ALA A 108 -14.10 10.35 3.55
C ALA A 108 -14.34 10.41 2.04
N ARG A 109 -14.83 11.57 1.59
CA ARG A 109 -15.05 11.93 0.18
C ARG A 109 -14.17 13.10 -0.21
N GLY A 110 -13.86 13.27 -1.49
CA GLY A 110 -13.06 14.40 -1.93
C GLY A 110 -12.33 14.17 -3.24
N VAL A 111 -11.20 14.86 -3.40
CA VAL A 111 -10.38 14.85 -4.61
C VAL A 111 -9.05 14.16 -4.34
N TYR A 112 -8.62 13.33 -5.26
CA TYR A 112 -7.38 12.55 -5.18
C TYR A 112 -6.54 12.67 -6.45
N LEU A 113 -5.27 12.30 -6.32
CA LEU A 113 -4.31 12.21 -7.40
C LEU A 113 -3.85 10.76 -7.56
N LEU A 114 -3.89 10.25 -8.78
CA LEU A 114 -3.13 9.08 -9.20
C LEU A 114 -1.88 9.55 -9.91
N THR A 115 -0.72 9.00 -9.55
CA THR A 115 0.55 9.27 -10.22
C THR A 115 1.21 7.96 -10.62
N CYS A 116 1.58 7.83 -11.89
CA CYS A 116 2.41 6.72 -12.33
C CYS A 116 3.89 7.05 -12.04
N PRO A 117 4.57 6.38 -11.11
CA PRO A 117 5.97 6.69 -10.80
C PRO A 117 6.91 6.46 -12.00
N ARG A 118 6.55 5.53 -12.87
CA ARG A 118 7.33 5.16 -14.05
C ARG A 118 7.23 6.19 -15.19
N THR A 119 6.00 6.62 -15.52
CA THR A 119 5.75 7.54 -16.65
C THR A 119 5.59 8.99 -16.22
N ARG A 120 5.43 9.25 -14.90
CA ARG A 120 5.14 10.55 -14.29
C ARG A 120 3.81 11.17 -14.74
N GLU A 121 2.97 10.40 -15.38
CA GLU A 121 1.63 10.83 -15.76
C GLU A 121 0.75 10.93 -14.54
N GLN A 122 -0.12 11.94 -14.51
CA GLN A 122 -1.00 12.25 -13.40
C GLN A 122 -2.46 12.21 -13.84
N TYR A 123 -3.32 11.76 -12.94
CA TYR A 123 -4.77 11.79 -13.10
C TYR A 123 -5.41 12.32 -11.82
N VAL A 124 -6.20 13.37 -11.94
CA VAL A 124 -7.03 13.91 -10.85
C VAL A 124 -8.42 13.32 -10.97
N GLY A 125 -8.93 12.79 -9.89
CA GLY A 125 -10.29 12.27 -9.80
C GLY A 125 -10.97 12.64 -8.50
N SER A 126 -12.26 12.33 -8.41
CA SER A 126 -13.06 12.55 -7.21
C SER A 126 -13.72 11.26 -6.74
N ALA A 127 -13.91 11.18 -5.43
CA ALA A 127 -14.63 10.14 -4.71
C ALA A 127 -15.84 10.77 -4.01
N TYR A 128 -17.04 10.48 -4.46
CA TYR A 128 -18.30 11.02 -3.92
C TYR A 128 -19.33 9.94 -3.58
N GLY A 129 -19.00 8.66 -3.86
CA GLY A 129 -19.86 7.51 -3.52
C GLY A 129 -19.89 7.21 -2.01
N GLU A 130 -20.74 6.27 -1.62
CA GLU A 130 -20.94 5.89 -0.22
C GLU A 130 -19.69 5.33 0.45
N ASP A 131 -18.86 4.57 -0.28
CA ASP A 131 -17.59 4.02 0.20
C ASP A 131 -16.37 4.96 0.00
N GLY A 132 -16.61 6.25 -0.22
CA GLY A 132 -15.60 7.28 -0.29
C GLY A 132 -14.40 6.98 -1.20
N PHE A 133 -13.20 7.31 -0.73
CA PHE A 133 -11.95 7.04 -1.45
C PHE A 133 -11.73 5.54 -1.66
N PHE A 134 -11.99 4.71 -0.66
CA PHE A 134 -11.81 3.26 -0.76
C PHE A 134 -12.62 2.65 -1.89
N GLY A 135 -13.92 2.91 -1.95
CA GLY A 135 -14.79 2.37 -3.00
C GLY A 135 -14.37 2.82 -4.40
N ARG A 136 -13.91 4.06 -4.53
CA ARG A 136 -13.44 4.58 -5.80
C ARG A 136 -12.15 3.89 -6.26
N TRP A 137 -11.19 3.70 -5.36
CA TRP A 137 -9.89 3.12 -5.68
C TRP A 137 -9.96 1.62 -5.91
N THR A 138 -10.80 0.88 -5.17
CA THR A 138 -11.04 -0.55 -5.44
C THR A 138 -11.68 -0.77 -6.81
N GLY A 139 -12.53 0.17 -7.28
CA GLY A 139 -13.01 0.16 -8.65
C GLY A 139 -11.86 0.17 -9.65
N TYR A 140 -10.89 1.07 -9.49
CA TYR A 140 -9.69 1.11 -10.35
C TYR A 140 -8.83 -0.14 -10.24
N ALA A 141 -8.65 -0.68 -9.04
CA ALA A 141 -7.87 -1.89 -8.85
C ALA A 141 -8.46 -3.11 -9.58
N ARG A 142 -9.79 -3.16 -9.72
CA ARG A 142 -10.52 -4.26 -10.39
C ARG A 142 -10.58 -4.11 -11.91
N ASP A 143 -10.91 -2.93 -12.40
CA ASP A 143 -11.15 -2.70 -13.85
C ASP A 143 -10.01 -1.94 -14.55
N GLY A 144 -9.03 -1.45 -13.79
CA GLY A 144 -7.86 -0.73 -14.29
C GLY A 144 -8.12 0.71 -14.71
N HIS A 145 -9.37 1.18 -14.71
CA HIS A 145 -9.66 2.50 -15.28
C HIS A 145 -10.83 3.26 -14.62
N GLY A 146 -11.67 2.63 -13.79
CA GLY A 146 -12.82 3.29 -13.16
C GLY A 146 -13.71 4.08 -14.15
N GLY A 147 -13.80 3.62 -15.40
CA GLY A 147 -14.52 4.28 -16.49
C GLY A 147 -13.72 5.37 -17.23
N ASN A 148 -12.48 5.70 -16.84
CA ASN A 148 -11.70 6.74 -17.51
C ASN A 148 -10.90 6.20 -18.71
N VAL A 149 -11.04 6.85 -19.86
CA VAL A 149 -10.41 6.44 -21.12
C VAL A 149 -8.88 6.53 -21.06
N GLY A 150 -8.34 7.54 -20.38
CA GLY A 150 -6.89 7.74 -20.24
C GLY A 150 -6.20 6.66 -19.41
N LEU A 151 -6.95 5.97 -18.54
CA LEU A 151 -6.44 4.90 -17.69
C LEU A 151 -6.61 3.49 -18.30
N LYS A 152 -7.45 3.31 -19.31
CA LYS A 152 -7.81 2.00 -19.88
C LYS A 152 -6.64 1.13 -20.35
N SER A 153 -5.54 1.74 -20.72
CA SER A 153 -4.33 1.05 -21.20
C SER A 153 -3.24 0.92 -20.16
N ARG A 154 -3.53 1.25 -18.89
CA ARG A 154 -2.54 1.29 -17.80
C ARG A 154 -2.72 0.11 -16.85
N ASP A 155 -1.61 -0.35 -16.29
CA ASP A 155 -1.61 -1.32 -15.20
C ASP A 155 -1.93 -0.58 -13.88
N PRO A 156 -2.96 -0.98 -13.13
CA PRO A 156 -3.30 -0.37 -11.84
C PRO A 156 -2.17 -0.38 -10.82
N SER A 157 -1.30 -1.39 -10.86
CA SER A 157 -0.15 -1.51 -9.97
C SER A 157 0.89 -0.40 -10.15
N ASP A 158 0.86 0.30 -11.28
CA ASP A 158 1.75 1.43 -11.57
C ASP A 158 1.35 2.73 -10.86
N TYR A 159 0.15 2.82 -10.28
CA TYR A 159 -0.35 4.07 -9.73
C TYR A 159 -0.16 4.17 -8.22
N GLN A 160 0.47 5.27 -7.81
CA GLN A 160 0.43 5.76 -6.45
C GLN A 160 -0.79 6.65 -6.27
N VAL A 161 -1.52 6.49 -5.17
CA VAL A 161 -2.67 7.33 -4.81
C VAL A 161 -2.30 8.29 -3.68
N SER A 162 -2.79 9.51 -3.76
CA SER A 162 -2.71 10.51 -2.70
C SER A 162 -3.97 11.37 -2.65
N ILE A 163 -4.28 11.93 -1.48
CA ILE A 163 -5.48 12.75 -1.29
C ILE A 163 -5.09 14.21 -1.42
N LEU A 164 -5.76 14.93 -2.33
CA LEU A 164 -5.57 16.36 -2.55
C LEU A 164 -6.48 17.20 -1.64
N GLU A 165 -7.72 16.73 -1.45
CA GLU A 165 -8.71 17.46 -0.67
C GLU A 165 -9.73 16.49 -0.07
N VAL A 166 -10.07 16.70 1.19
CA VAL A 166 -11.20 16.04 1.84
C VAL A 166 -12.37 17.01 1.88
N CYS A 167 -13.49 16.59 1.33
CA CYS A 167 -14.71 17.40 1.28
C CYS A 167 -15.56 17.18 2.53
N GLY A 168 -16.22 18.22 2.99
CA GLY A 168 -17.14 18.15 4.11
C GLY A 168 -18.30 17.17 3.83
N SER A 169 -18.85 16.56 4.88
CA SER A 169 -19.93 15.57 4.77
C SER A 169 -21.20 16.14 4.13
N THR A 170 -21.40 17.45 4.19
CA THR A 170 -22.56 18.16 3.61
C THR A 170 -22.37 18.56 2.16
N MET A 171 -21.16 18.46 1.60
CA MET A 171 -20.90 18.79 0.20
C MET A 171 -21.63 17.84 -0.74
N THR A 172 -22.30 18.43 -1.71
CA THR A 172 -22.98 17.70 -2.80
C THR A 172 -21.97 17.12 -3.79
N SER A 173 -22.38 16.14 -4.58
CA SER A 173 -21.54 15.59 -5.66
C SER A 173 -21.09 16.65 -6.66
N ASP A 174 -21.96 17.65 -6.95
CA ASP A 174 -21.65 18.75 -7.86
C ASP A 174 -20.57 19.66 -7.30
N GLU A 175 -20.57 19.93 -6.00
CA GLU A 175 -19.54 20.73 -5.35
C GLU A 175 -18.20 19.98 -5.35
N ILE A 176 -18.21 18.68 -5.06
CA ILE A 176 -17.00 17.83 -5.15
C ILE A 176 -16.47 17.81 -6.59
N PHE A 177 -17.35 17.71 -7.58
CA PHE A 177 -16.96 17.76 -8.98
C PHE A 177 -16.35 19.14 -9.35
N ARG A 178 -16.86 20.26 -8.86
CA ARG A 178 -16.24 21.58 -9.06
C ARG A 178 -14.85 21.64 -8.46
N SER A 179 -14.65 21.09 -7.26
CA SER A 179 -13.33 20.99 -6.65
C SER A 179 -12.37 20.15 -7.51
N GLU A 180 -12.84 19.02 -8.04
CA GLU A 180 -12.05 18.21 -8.99
C GLU A 180 -11.62 19.03 -10.22
N GLN A 181 -12.52 19.82 -10.82
CA GLN A 181 -12.18 20.67 -11.97
C GLN A 181 -11.12 21.72 -11.61
N LEU A 182 -11.21 22.30 -10.42
CA LEU A 182 -10.22 23.25 -9.92
C LEU A 182 -8.84 22.59 -9.76
N TRP A 183 -8.79 21.37 -9.19
CA TRP A 183 -7.54 20.62 -9.04
C TRP A 183 -6.96 20.20 -10.39
N LYS A 184 -7.79 19.80 -11.36
CA LYS A 184 -7.33 19.54 -12.75
C LYS A 184 -6.66 20.77 -13.36
N ALA A 185 -7.21 21.96 -13.16
CA ALA A 185 -6.63 23.20 -13.65
C ALA A 185 -5.32 23.54 -12.93
N LYS A 186 -5.28 23.44 -11.58
CA LYS A 186 -4.07 23.71 -10.80
C LYS A 186 -2.91 22.81 -11.17
N LEU A 187 -3.18 21.52 -11.41
CA LEU A 187 -2.16 20.52 -11.72
C LEU A 187 -1.95 20.33 -13.24
N GLN A 188 -2.68 21.06 -14.08
CA GLN A 188 -2.62 20.97 -15.55
C GLN A 188 -2.73 19.51 -16.03
N SER A 189 -3.55 18.71 -15.32
CA SER A 189 -3.63 17.27 -15.56
C SER A 189 -4.37 16.88 -16.85
N ARG A 190 -4.99 17.86 -17.52
CA ARG A 190 -5.54 17.71 -18.87
C ARG A 190 -4.46 17.84 -19.94
N GLU A 191 -3.58 18.80 -19.76
CA GLU A 191 -2.51 19.14 -20.71
C GLU A 191 -1.31 18.20 -20.56
N MET A 192 -0.92 17.94 -19.30
CA MET A 192 0.31 17.22 -18.95
C MET A 192 0.06 15.81 -18.39
N GLY A 193 -1.20 15.40 -18.23
CA GLY A 193 -1.58 14.15 -17.59
C GLY A 193 -2.62 13.33 -18.35
N LEU A 194 -3.38 12.51 -17.62
CA LEU A 194 -4.31 11.52 -18.15
C LEU A 194 -5.79 11.95 -18.12
N ASN A 195 -6.12 13.15 -17.67
CA ASN A 195 -7.48 13.66 -17.73
C ASN A 195 -7.85 14.01 -19.17
N ARG A 196 -8.92 13.40 -19.70
CA ARG A 196 -9.42 13.61 -21.07
C ARG A 196 -10.83 14.22 -21.11
N ASN A 197 -11.33 14.65 -19.95
CA ASN A 197 -12.66 15.26 -19.77
C ASN A 197 -12.58 16.64 -19.13
#